data_147a434e4c06ab2c6f7cb1ecd515554e
#
_entry.id   147a434e4c06ab2c6f7cb1ecd515554e
#
_cell.length_a   1.000
_cell.length_b   1.000
_cell.length_c   1.000
_cell.angle_alpha   90.00
_cell.angle_beta   90.00
_cell.angle_gamma   90.00
#
_symmetry.space_group_name_H-M   'P 1'
#
loop_
_entity.id
_entity.type
_entity.pdbx_description
1 polymer ?
#
loop_
_entity_poly.entity_id
_entity_poly.type
_entity_poly.pdbx_seq_one_letter_code
_entity_poly.pdbx_strand_id
1 'polypeptide(L)'
;ILLIGFACLVVITRWRHRGPRRQKRGDQVARKAAARREVAVLGERAVASQASRLGVVADSPGLPIGRMVRGNAWLFSSWEFVCLMIAGPRTGKTTAWLVPRILVAPGAVLATSNKRDIVDVTRLERSRFGRTWVFDPQGIAGEDQSWWWNILAGVKTPVDAISLAEVFIDSQRDPGATKDAYFDGASK
;
A
#
# COMPACT_ATOMS: atom_id res chain seq x y z
N ILE A 1 -22.78 41.79 4.90
CA ILE A 1 -21.85 40.80 5.51
C ILE A 1 -22.21 39.40 5.03
N LEU A 2 -23.48 38.96 5.03
CA LEU A 2 -23.91 37.63 4.58
C LEU A 2 -23.65 37.34 3.10
N LEU A 3 -23.77 38.32 2.21
CA LEU A 3 -23.49 38.17 0.77
C LEU A 3 -22.01 38.00 0.45
N ILE A 4 -21.12 38.63 1.22
CA ILE A 4 -19.68 38.51 1.06
C ILE A 4 -19.22 37.09 1.52
N GLY A 5 -19.80 36.58 2.60
CA GLY A 5 -19.52 35.22 3.09
C GLY A 5 -19.94 34.13 2.09
N PHE A 6 -21.09 34.30 1.44
CA PHE A 6 -21.59 33.39 0.43
C PHE A 6 -20.70 33.41 -0.85
N ALA A 7 -20.28 34.59 -1.28
CA ALA A 7 -19.36 34.73 -2.41
C ALA A 7 -18.00 34.09 -2.13
N CYS A 8 -17.45 34.27 -0.94
CA CYS A 8 -16.21 33.59 -0.53
C CYS A 8 -16.37 32.07 -0.49
N LEU A 9 -17.50 31.54 0.02
CA LEU A 9 -17.75 30.11 0.07
C LEU A 9 -17.85 29.51 -1.35
N VAL A 10 -18.53 30.18 -2.27
CA VAL A 10 -18.63 29.75 -3.67
C VAL A 10 -17.27 29.80 -4.38
N VAL A 11 -16.44 30.78 -4.09
CA VAL A 11 -15.08 30.86 -4.65
C VAL A 11 -14.21 29.75 -4.09
N ILE A 12 -14.27 29.48 -2.79
CA ILE A 12 -13.49 28.41 -2.15
C ILE A 12 -13.93 27.03 -2.64
N THR A 13 -15.23 26.78 -2.80
CA THR A 13 -15.72 25.50 -3.33
C THR A 13 -15.36 25.33 -4.80
N ARG A 14 -15.47 26.37 -5.63
CA ARG A 14 -14.99 26.33 -7.01
C ARG A 14 -13.46 26.18 -7.13
N TRP A 15 -12.70 26.71 -6.18
CA TRP A 15 -11.25 26.53 -6.14
C TRP A 15 -10.86 25.10 -5.73
N ARG A 16 -11.60 24.51 -4.79
CA ARG A 16 -11.42 23.12 -4.36
C ARG A 16 -11.76 22.10 -5.45
N HIS A 17 -12.72 22.42 -6.33
CA HIS A 17 -13.08 21.59 -7.48
C HIS A 17 -12.30 21.88 -8.75
N ARG A 18 -11.48 22.93 -8.79
CA ARG A 18 -10.48 23.08 -9.85
C ARG A 18 -9.33 22.12 -9.54
N GLY A 19 -9.48 20.88 -9.98
CA GLY A 19 -8.36 19.95 -10.09
C GLY A 19 -7.18 20.64 -10.81
N PRO A 20 -5.93 20.18 -10.57
CA PRO A 20 -4.74 20.86 -11.08
C PRO A 20 -4.93 21.18 -12.56
N ARG A 21 -4.76 22.46 -12.93
CA ARG A 21 -4.86 22.93 -14.31
C ARG A 21 -4.07 21.96 -15.17
N ARG A 22 -4.76 21.33 -16.11
CA ARG A 22 -4.23 20.36 -17.06
C ARG A 22 -3.01 21.01 -17.74
N GLN A 23 -1.83 20.77 -17.17
CA GLN A 23 -0.59 21.09 -17.83
C GLN A 23 -0.63 20.30 -19.13
N LYS A 24 -0.61 20.99 -20.29
CA LYS A 24 -0.45 20.35 -21.59
C LYS A 24 0.93 19.69 -21.57
N ARG A 25 1.02 18.50 -21.02
CA ARG A 25 2.20 17.67 -21.16
C ARG A 25 2.29 17.33 -22.62
N GLY A 26 3.26 17.95 -23.31
CA GLY A 26 3.67 17.57 -24.66
C GLY A 26 4.31 16.18 -24.67
N ASP A 27 3.72 15.26 -23.91
CA ASP A 27 4.20 13.92 -23.70
C ASP A 27 3.76 13.07 -24.89
N GLN A 28 4.69 12.82 -25.81
CA GLN A 28 4.44 11.93 -26.95
C GLN A 28 4.03 10.52 -26.49
N VAL A 29 4.40 10.11 -25.26
CA VAL A 29 4.00 8.86 -24.65
C VAL A 29 2.49 8.82 -24.39
N ALA A 30 1.85 9.96 -24.11
CA ALA A 30 0.41 10.03 -23.92
C ALA A 30 -0.41 9.51 -25.13
N ARG A 31 0.15 9.61 -26.34
CA ARG A 31 -0.49 9.07 -27.55
C ARG A 31 -0.47 7.54 -27.61
N LYS A 32 0.51 6.92 -26.94
CA LYS A 32 0.69 5.47 -26.86
C LYS A 32 0.05 4.88 -25.58
N ALA A 33 -0.56 5.72 -24.73
CA ALA A 33 -1.22 5.24 -23.54
C ALA A 33 -2.41 4.34 -23.91
N ALA A 34 -2.61 3.30 -23.10
CA ALA A 34 -3.66 2.31 -23.29
C ALA A 34 -5.05 2.95 -23.47
N ALA A 35 -5.84 2.42 -24.39
CA ALA A 35 -7.21 2.83 -24.58
C ALA A 35 -8.09 2.30 -23.42
N ARG A 36 -9.23 2.97 -23.18
CA ARG A 36 -10.15 2.62 -22.09
C ARG A 36 -10.59 1.14 -22.12
N ARG A 37 -10.79 0.58 -23.31
CA ARG A 37 -11.14 -0.83 -23.51
C ARG A 37 -10.04 -1.80 -23.06
N GLU A 38 -8.78 -1.42 -23.23
CA GLU A 38 -7.62 -2.27 -22.89
C GLU A 38 -7.40 -2.37 -21.38
N VAL A 39 -7.84 -1.36 -20.63
CA VAL A 39 -7.74 -1.30 -19.16
C VAL A 39 -9.12 -1.43 -18.50
N ALA A 40 -10.13 -1.89 -19.20
CA ALA A 40 -11.51 -1.98 -18.68
C ALA A 40 -11.61 -2.85 -17.42
N VAL A 41 -10.77 -3.88 -17.33
CA VAL A 41 -10.66 -4.78 -16.17
C VAL A 41 -10.20 -4.05 -14.90
N LEU A 42 -9.47 -2.96 -15.03
CA LEU A 42 -9.00 -2.09 -13.94
C LEU A 42 -9.98 -0.92 -13.67
N GLY A 43 -11.08 -0.87 -14.40
CA GLY A 43 -12.11 0.14 -14.22
C GLY A 43 -12.94 -0.11 -12.97
N GLU A 44 -13.46 0.97 -12.39
CA GLU A 44 -14.23 0.96 -11.13
C GLU A 44 -15.32 -0.12 -11.09
N ARG A 45 -16.14 -0.23 -12.13
CA ARG A 45 -17.25 -1.21 -12.17
C ARG A 45 -16.75 -2.66 -12.15
N ALA A 46 -15.71 -2.97 -12.90
CA ALA A 46 -15.16 -4.32 -12.98
C ALA A 46 -14.54 -4.73 -11.62
N VAL A 47 -13.78 -3.83 -11.02
CA VAL A 47 -13.13 -4.08 -9.73
C VAL A 47 -14.14 -4.13 -8.59
N ALA A 48 -15.17 -3.28 -8.58
CA ALA A 48 -16.26 -3.34 -7.62
C ALA A 48 -17.04 -4.68 -7.68
N SER A 49 -17.28 -5.19 -8.88
CA SER A 49 -17.88 -6.53 -9.06
C SER A 49 -17.00 -7.64 -8.46
N GLN A 50 -15.68 -7.53 -8.58
CA GLN A 50 -14.75 -8.48 -7.94
C GLN A 50 -14.76 -8.34 -6.42
N ALA A 51 -14.72 -7.13 -5.89
CA ALA A 51 -14.80 -6.87 -4.45
C ALA A 51 -16.06 -7.47 -3.83
N SER A 52 -17.21 -7.32 -4.51
CA SER A 52 -18.48 -7.90 -4.06
C SER A 52 -18.43 -9.44 -4.01
N ARG A 53 -17.80 -10.08 -4.98
CA ARG A 53 -17.62 -11.55 -4.97
C ARG A 53 -16.72 -12.04 -3.83
N LEU A 54 -15.76 -11.20 -3.43
CA LEU A 54 -14.84 -11.48 -2.31
C LEU A 54 -15.45 -11.15 -0.94
N GLY A 55 -16.64 -10.56 -0.91
CA GLY A 55 -17.27 -10.11 0.33
C GLY A 55 -16.54 -8.94 1.00
N VAL A 56 -15.73 -8.18 0.23
CA VAL A 56 -14.99 -7.03 0.78
C VAL A 56 -15.93 -5.84 0.91
N VAL A 57 -16.06 -5.31 2.12
CA VAL A 57 -16.79 -4.07 2.41
C VAL A 57 -15.76 -2.95 2.60
N ALA A 58 -15.69 -2.02 1.64
CA ALA A 58 -14.76 -0.91 1.66
C ALA A 58 -15.34 0.29 0.90
N ASP A 59 -14.87 1.50 1.24
CA ASP A 59 -15.24 2.74 0.55
C ASP A 59 -14.64 2.84 -0.86
N SER A 60 -13.59 2.06 -1.12
CA SER A 60 -12.93 1.98 -2.43
C SER A 60 -13.20 0.63 -3.07
N PRO A 61 -13.47 0.56 -4.39
CA PRO A 61 -13.69 -0.71 -5.08
C PRO A 61 -12.45 -1.60 -5.09
N GLY A 62 -11.27 -1.03 -4.92
CA GLY A 62 -9.99 -1.72 -4.90
C GLY A 62 -8.86 -0.76 -4.55
N LEU A 63 -7.63 -1.20 -4.70
CA LEU A 63 -6.45 -0.37 -4.50
C LEU A 63 -6.30 0.63 -5.66
N PRO A 64 -6.27 1.96 -5.42
CA PRO A 64 -6.11 2.95 -6.48
C PRO A 64 -4.74 2.84 -7.12
N ILE A 65 -4.67 2.59 -8.42
CA ILE A 65 -3.42 2.53 -9.19
C ILE A 65 -3.05 3.92 -9.69
N GLY A 66 -4.02 4.66 -10.22
CA GLY A 66 -3.81 5.97 -10.81
C GLY A 66 -5.01 6.41 -11.65
N ARG A 67 -4.76 7.35 -12.55
CA ARG A 67 -5.79 7.85 -13.48
C ARG A 67 -5.35 7.70 -14.92
N MET A 68 -6.31 7.42 -15.77
CA MET A 68 -6.07 7.41 -17.22
C MET A 68 -5.63 8.78 -17.72
N VAL A 69 -4.65 8.80 -18.61
CA VAL A 69 -4.21 10.03 -19.30
C VAL A 69 -5.35 10.60 -20.14
N ARG A 70 -6.11 9.75 -20.81
CA ARG A 70 -7.30 10.12 -21.57
C ARG A 70 -8.56 9.89 -20.75
N GLY A 71 -9.37 10.93 -20.58
CA GLY A 71 -10.64 10.83 -19.87
C GLY A 71 -10.55 10.87 -18.35
N ASN A 72 -9.34 10.87 -17.76
CA ASN A 72 -9.08 11.04 -16.32
C ASN A 72 -9.84 10.06 -15.39
N ALA A 73 -10.27 8.91 -15.91
CA ALA A 73 -10.94 7.88 -15.11
C ALA A 73 -9.96 7.22 -14.14
N TRP A 74 -10.43 6.90 -12.94
CA TRP A 74 -9.68 6.13 -11.99
C TRP A 74 -9.48 4.69 -12.45
N LEU A 75 -8.31 4.15 -12.16
CA LEU A 75 -7.95 2.75 -12.32
C LEU A 75 -7.65 2.15 -10.95
N PHE A 76 -8.15 0.96 -10.72
CA PHE A 76 -8.00 0.24 -9.47
C PHE A 76 -7.41 -1.15 -9.74
N SER A 77 -6.64 -1.65 -8.79
CA SER A 77 -6.28 -3.05 -8.70
C SER A 77 -7.29 -3.78 -7.83
N SER A 78 -7.65 -5.00 -8.18
CA SER A 78 -8.43 -5.88 -7.29
C SER A 78 -7.69 -6.10 -5.96
N TRP A 79 -8.45 -6.39 -4.91
CA TRP A 79 -7.91 -6.73 -3.59
C TRP A 79 -7.06 -8.01 -3.57
N GLU A 80 -7.22 -8.88 -4.58
CA GLU A 80 -6.45 -10.11 -4.74
C GLU A 80 -5.11 -9.90 -5.47
N PHE A 81 -4.90 -8.76 -6.11
CA PHE A 81 -3.74 -8.56 -6.97
C PHE A 81 -2.50 -8.12 -6.17
N VAL A 82 -1.38 -8.74 -6.51
CA VAL A 82 -0.07 -8.25 -6.09
C VAL A 82 0.36 -7.10 -7.01
N CYS A 83 0.76 -5.98 -6.41
CA CYS A 83 1.18 -4.79 -7.14
C CYS A 83 2.68 -4.53 -6.95
N LEU A 84 3.42 -4.44 -8.04
CA LEU A 84 4.83 -4.04 -8.04
C LEU A 84 4.97 -2.62 -8.59
N MET A 85 5.61 -1.74 -7.81
CA MET A 85 5.95 -0.37 -8.24
C MET A 85 7.45 -0.24 -8.45
N ILE A 86 7.86 -0.04 -9.70
CA ILE A 86 9.26 0.21 -10.06
C ILE A 86 9.40 1.68 -10.43
N ALA A 87 10.23 2.41 -9.69
CA ALA A 87 10.48 3.83 -9.93
C ALA A 87 11.81 4.27 -9.32
N GLY A 88 12.43 5.28 -9.88
CA GLY A 88 13.70 5.83 -9.42
C GLY A 88 13.64 6.45 -8.00
N PRO A 89 14.77 6.85 -7.44
CA PRO A 89 14.82 7.61 -6.19
C PRO A 89 14.06 8.94 -6.31
N ARG A 90 13.46 9.41 -5.20
CA ARG A 90 12.76 10.71 -5.10
C ARG A 90 11.62 10.95 -6.09
N THR A 91 11.03 9.88 -6.63
CA THR A 91 9.88 9.96 -7.56
C THR A 91 8.52 9.94 -6.87
N GLY A 92 8.49 10.03 -5.55
CA GLY A 92 7.24 10.05 -4.79
C GLY A 92 6.59 8.67 -4.58
N LYS A 93 7.34 7.58 -4.68
CA LYS A 93 6.80 6.21 -4.47
C LYS A 93 6.02 6.08 -3.18
N THR A 94 6.59 6.54 -2.07
CA THR A 94 5.94 6.46 -0.76
C THR A 94 4.69 7.33 -0.72
N THR A 95 4.82 8.62 -1.04
CA THR A 95 3.74 9.61 -0.85
C THR A 95 2.63 9.50 -1.88
N ALA A 96 2.96 9.23 -3.14
CA ALA A 96 1.97 9.20 -4.22
C ALA A 96 1.40 7.81 -4.48
N TRP A 97 2.10 6.75 -4.08
CA TRP A 97 1.68 5.39 -4.37
C TRP A 97 1.36 4.57 -3.12
N LEU A 98 2.29 4.44 -2.17
CA LEU A 98 2.15 3.54 -1.01
C LEU A 98 1.16 4.10 0.03
N VAL A 99 1.35 5.35 0.47
CA VAL A 99 0.51 5.99 1.50
C VAL A 99 -0.98 5.96 1.15
N PRO A 100 -1.44 6.37 -0.05
CA PRO A 100 -2.84 6.29 -0.40
C PRO A 100 -3.43 4.87 -0.28
N ARG A 101 -2.64 3.84 -0.55
CA ARG A 101 -3.09 2.44 -0.47
C ARG A 101 -3.21 1.96 0.97
N ILE A 102 -2.27 2.35 1.82
CA ILE A 102 -2.36 2.08 3.25
C ILE A 102 -3.63 2.72 3.82
N LEU A 103 -3.94 3.96 3.41
CA LEU A 103 -5.09 4.70 3.96
C LEU A 103 -6.45 4.14 3.51
N VAL A 104 -6.56 3.60 2.30
CA VAL A 104 -7.83 3.04 1.78
C VAL A 104 -8.03 1.56 2.08
N ALA A 105 -7.06 0.88 2.66
CA ALA A 105 -7.16 -0.54 2.97
C ALA A 105 -8.29 -0.80 3.97
N PRO A 106 -9.25 -1.70 3.66
CA PRO A 106 -10.45 -1.92 4.49
C PRO A 106 -10.18 -2.73 5.77
N GLY A 107 -9.07 -3.44 5.81
CA GLY A 107 -8.71 -4.33 6.90
C GLY A 107 -7.34 -4.03 7.51
N ALA A 108 -6.74 -5.04 8.11
CA ALA A 108 -5.41 -4.96 8.67
C ALA A 108 -4.36 -4.65 7.59
N VAL A 109 -3.36 -3.83 7.96
CA VAL A 109 -2.24 -3.47 7.08
C VAL A 109 -0.93 -3.78 7.79
N LEU A 110 -0.07 -4.53 7.13
CA LEU A 110 1.32 -4.68 7.51
C LEU A 110 2.18 -3.85 6.54
N ALA A 111 2.84 -2.83 7.04
CA ALA A 111 3.73 -1.99 6.24
C ALA A 111 5.16 -2.09 6.77
N THR A 112 6.11 -2.40 5.88
CA THR A 112 7.53 -2.46 6.21
C THR A 112 8.27 -1.30 5.55
N SER A 113 9.15 -0.65 6.28
CA SER A 113 9.96 0.46 5.79
C SER A 113 11.25 0.59 6.59
N ASN A 114 12.30 1.03 5.92
CA ASN A 114 13.54 1.47 6.55
C ASN A 114 13.54 3.00 6.82
N LYS A 115 12.35 3.63 6.86
CA LYS A 115 12.17 5.06 7.11
C LYS A 115 10.94 5.29 7.97
N ARG A 116 10.96 6.35 8.75
CA ARG A 116 9.88 6.79 9.62
C ARG A 116 8.66 7.35 8.85
N ASP A 117 8.86 7.83 7.63
CA ASP A 117 7.88 8.60 6.84
C ASP A 117 6.49 7.93 6.73
N ILE A 118 6.42 6.60 6.60
CA ILE A 118 5.15 5.86 6.54
C ILE A 118 4.39 6.00 7.86
N VAL A 119 5.06 5.82 8.99
CA VAL A 119 4.45 5.91 10.32
C VAL A 119 3.88 7.30 10.55
N ASP A 120 4.66 8.35 10.27
CA ASP A 120 4.27 9.74 10.52
C ASP A 120 3.02 10.15 9.74
N VAL A 121 2.87 9.71 8.49
CA VAL A 121 1.76 10.14 7.63
C VAL A 121 0.54 9.23 7.66
N THR A 122 0.64 8.00 8.20
CA THR A 122 -0.49 7.04 8.15
C THR A 122 -1.05 6.69 9.52
N ARG A 123 -0.28 6.81 10.61
CA ARG A 123 -0.68 6.39 11.95
C ARG A 123 -2.00 7.01 12.41
N LEU A 124 -2.11 8.34 12.33
CA LEU A 124 -3.27 9.06 12.83
C LEU A 124 -4.57 8.62 12.13
N GLU A 125 -4.54 8.53 10.81
CA GLU A 125 -5.71 8.10 10.05
C GLU A 125 -6.02 6.62 10.26
N ARG A 126 -5.01 5.75 10.31
CA ARG A 126 -5.20 4.32 10.54
C ARG A 126 -5.67 4.01 11.97
N SER A 127 -5.31 4.82 12.96
CA SER A 127 -5.78 4.64 14.35
C SER A 127 -7.29 4.78 14.51
N ARG A 128 -7.98 5.40 13.53
CA ARG A 128 -9.45 5.47 13.48
C ARG A 128 -10.11 4.13 13.17
N PHE A 129 -9.40 3.24 12.50
CA PHE A 129 -9.87 1.90 12.14
C PHE A 129 -9.47 0.82 13.14
N GLY A 130 -8.43 1.08 13.93
CA GLY A 130 -7.94 0.11 14.90
C GLY A 130 -6.59 0.49 15.48
N ARG A 131 -6.08 -0.37 16.35
CA ARG A 131 -4.81 -0.13 17.02
C ARG A 131 -3.65 -0.19 16.02
N THR A 132 -2.75 0.80 16.10
CA THR A 132 -1.53 0.85 15.30
C THR A 132 -0.35 0.40 16.16
N TRP A 133 0.41 -0.53 15.63
CA TRP A 133 1.61 -1.09 16.27
C TRP A 133 2.83 -0.68 15.46
N VAL A 134 3.88 -0.25 16.15
CA VAL A 134 5.18 0.02 15.53
C VAL A 134 6.19 -0.95 16.11
N PHE A 135 6.79 -1.77 15.24
CA PHE A 135 7.87 -2.67 15.60
C PHE A 135 9.17 -2.11 15.02
N ASP A 136 9.98 -1.53 15.88
CA ASP A 136 11.19 -0.80 15.50
C ASP A 136 12.43 -1.28 16.27
N PRO A 137 12.92 -2.48 15.96
CA PRO A 137 14.07 -3.04 16.66
C PRO A 137 15.39 -2.28 16.41
N GLN A 138 15.43 -1.45 15.36
CA GLN A 138 16.62 -0.65 14.98
C GLN A 138 16.55 0.80 15.44
N GLY A 139 15.45 1.25 16.05
CA GLY A 139 15.27 2.63 16.50
C GLY A 139 15.13 3.66 15.36
N ILE A 140 14.72 3.23 14.16
CA ILE A 140 14.56 4.10 12.98
C ILE A 140 13.42 5.10 13.15
N ALA A 141 12.33 4.68 13.77
CA ALA A 141 11.19 5.53 14.08
C ALA A 141 11.49 6.47 15.26
N GLY A 142 12.52 6.19 16.06
CA GLY A 142 12.90 6.99 17.22
C GLY A 142 11.82 7.02 18.29
N GLU A 143 11.08 5.92 18.46
CA GLU A 143 10.03 5.77 19.45
C GLU A 143 10.42 4.73 20.49
N ASP A 144 9.97 4.94 21.72
CA ASP A 144 10.16 3.98 22.78
C ASP A 144 9.42 2.68 22.44
N GLN A 145 10.02 1.54 22.72
CA GLN A 145 9.40 0.25 22.53
C GLN A 145 8.22 0.09 23.50
N SER A 146 7.01 0.15 22.96
CA SER A 146 5.76 0.07 23.73
C SER A 146 5.16 -1.33 23.78
N TRP A 147 5.71 -2.28 23.04
CA TRP A 147 5.26 -3.67 22.99
C TRP A 147 6.37 -4.58 22.46
N TRP A 148 6.20 -5.86 22.67
CA TRP A 148 7.08 -6.88 22.14
C TRP A 148 6.25 -8.06 21.64
N TRP A 149 6.82 -8.82 20.74
CA TRP A 149 6.20 -10.01 20.19
C TRP A 149 6.91 -11.25 20.67
N ASN A 150 6.17 -12.12 21.40
CA ASN A 150 6.69 -13.42 21.79
C ASN A 150 6.56 -14.37 20.59
N ILE A 151 7.65 -14.55 19.88
CA ILE A 151 7.74 -15.42 18.70
C ILE A 151 7.38 -16.88 19.04
N LEU A 152 7.67 -17.30 20.26
CA LEU A 152 7.43 -18.66 20.73
C LEU A 152 6.00 -18.88 21.24
N ALA A 153 5.19 -17.86 21.39
CA ALA A 153 3.82 -18.00 21.91
C ALA A 153 2.90 -18.85 20.99
N GLY A 154 3.23 -18.92 19.71
CA GLY A 154 2.53 -19.75 18.72
C GLY A 154 2.96 -21.21 18.68
N VAL A 155 4.09 -21.56 19.30
CA VAL A 155 4.66 -22.91 19.27
C VAL A 155 3.96 -23.78 20.32
N LYS A 156 3.11 -24.68 19.85
CA LYS A 156 2.33 -25.59 20.70
C LYS A 156 2.65 -27.06 20.44
N THR A 157 3.17 -27.35 19.25
CA THR A 157 3.50 -28.72 18.82
C THR A 157 4.94 -28.79 18.31
N PRO A 158 5.54 -29.98 18.25
CA PRO A 158 6.86 -30.14 17.60
C PRO A 158 6.87 -29.68 16.15
N VAL A 159 5.77 -29.80 15.42
CA VAL A 159 5.64 -29.33 14.04
C VAL A 159 5.76 -27.81 13.96
N ASP A 160 5.12 -27.09 14.89
CA ASP A 160 5.21 -25.62 14.95
C ASP A 160 6.67 -25.18 15.21
N ALA A 161 7.37 -25.91 16.10
CA ALA A 161 8.76 -25.64 16.41
C ALA A 161 9.68 -25.86 15.20
N ILE A 162 9.48 -26.94 14.45
CA ILE A 162 10.23 -27.21 13.21
C ILE A 162 9.95 -26.11 12.18
N SER A 163 8.69 -25.76 11.95
CA SER A 163 8.32 -24.72 10.99
C SER A 163 8.94 -23.36 11.34
N LEU A 164 8.97 -23.02 12.63
CA LEU A 164 9.62 -21.78 13.08
C LEU A 164 11.14 -21.84 12.87
N ALA A 165 11.78 -22.95 13.19
CA ALA A 165 13.21 -23.15 12.97
C ALA A 165 13.59 -23.05 11.47
N GLU A 166 12.76 -23.63 10.59
CA GLU A 166 12.96 -23.52 9.13
C GLU A 166 12.94 -22.07 8.65
N VAL A 167 12.02 -21.23 9.14
CA VAL A 167 11.97 -19.80 8.81
C VAL A 167 13.26 -19.09 9.22
N PHE A 168 13.80 -19.39 10.41
CA PHE A 168 15.06 -18.81 10.86
C PHE A 168 16.24 -19.26 10.01
N ILE A 169 16.35 -20.53 9.70
CA ILE A 169 17.43 -21.09 8.88
C ILE A 169 17.36 -20.50 7.47
N ASP A 170 16.18 -20.44 6.86
CA ASP A 170 15.99 -19.89 5.51
C ASP A 170 16.29 -18.39 5.44
N SER A 171 16.02 -17.64 6.51
CA SER A 171 16.31 -16.21 6.57
C SER A 171 17.81 -15.89 6.59
N GLN A 172 18.63 -16.85 7.02
CA GLN A 172 20.09 -16.70 7.10
C GLN A 172 20.82 -17.26 5.88
N ARG A 173 20.10 -17.93 4.98
CA ARG A 173 20.71 -18.49 3.77
C ARG A 173 21.00 -17.37 2.77
N ASP A 174 22.23 -17.36 2.27
CA ASP A 174 22.59 -16.55 1.11
C ASP A 174 21.90 -17.13 -0.14
N PRO A 175 21.08 -16.37 -0.88
CA PRO A 175 20.45 -16.86 -2.12
C PRO A 175 21.44 -17.35 -3.17
N GLY A 176 22.70 -16.95 -3.08
CA GLY A 176 23.80 -17.35 -3.98
C GLY A 176 24.63 -18.53 -3.49
N ALA A 177 24.43 -19.01 -2.27
CA ALA A 177 25.22 -20.13 -1.76
C ALA A 177 24.82 -21.45 -2.41
N THR A 178 25.79 -22.22 -2.85
CA THR A 178 25.58 -23.58 -3.36
C THR A 178 25.01 -24.44 -2.23
N LYS A 179 23.88 -25.07 -2.45
CA LYS A 179 23.24 -25.96 -1.47
C LYS A 179 24.14 -27.17 -1.22
N ASP A 180 24.72 -27.24 -0.04
CA ASP A 180 25.37 -28.46 0.44
C ASP A 180 24.33 -29.29 1.22
N ALA A 181 23.74 -30.24 0.53
CA ALA A 181 22.66 -31.10 1.05
C ALA A 181 23.02 -31.83 2.35
N TYR A 182 24.31 -32.07 2.62
CA TYR A 182 24.76 -32.73 3.83
C TYR A 182 24.59 -31.84 5.08
N PHE A 183 24.98 -30.58 4.98
CA PHE A 183 24.87 -29.65 6.11
C PHE A 183 23.43 -29.15 6.35
N ASP A 184 22.62 -29.08 5.30
CA ASP A 184 21.20 -28.74 5.41
C ASP A 184 20.38 -29.77 6.22
N GLY A 185 20.74 -31.05 6.12
CA GLY A 185 20.10 -32.12 6.91
C GLY A 185 20.49 -32.14 8.38
N ALA A 186 21.69 -31.70 8.73
CA ALA A 186 22.23 -31.73 10.09
C ALA A 186 21.76 -30.52 10.96
N SER A 187 21.24 -29.46 10.33
CA SER A 187 20.77 -28.25 11.03
C SER A 187 19.29 -28.28 11.44
N LYS A 188 18.57 -29.32 11.10
CA LYS A 188 17.15 -29.57 11.52
C LYS A 188 17.09 -30.44 12.76
#